data_bbdf60bd4b8526d61ad647783b7352d0
#
_entry.id   bbdf60bd4b8526d61ad647783b7352d0
#
_cell.length_a   1.000
_cell.length_b   1.000
_cell.length_c   1.000
_cell.angle_alpha   90.00
_cell.angle_beta   90.00
_cell.angle_gamma   90.00
#
_symmetry.space_group_name_H-M   'P 1'
#
loop_
_entity.id
_entity.type
_entity.pdbx_description
1 polymer ?
#
loop_
_entity_poly.entity_id
_entity_poly.type
_entity_poly.pdbx_seq_one_letter_code
_entity_poly.pdbx_strand_id
1 'polypeptide(L)'
;MPNQTFFNLPTEKHDRIMDAIIKELGIHTYEHVNLSNIVRDSGIPRGSFYQYFKDKDDLYQYFMSHIANKKMEHWGALYSNELSIPFLDRYYQICLKGFTFAKKYPELMKAGQKIMDSDYFKNSELTKYALKTANLIFSSFIIKDQELGLIRKDANPSMIAALLLDFMNRITLEEYMNTNVDLPSIEEKIGQLIEIFKKGIE
;
A
#
# COMPACT_ATOMS: atom_id res chain seq x y z
N MET A 1 14.67 11.41 1.58
CA MET A 1 15.01 10.28 2.51
C MET A 1 15.61 10.85 3.77
N PRO A 2 15.27 10.33 4.95
CA PRO A 2 15.81 10.82 6.21
C PRO A 2 17.34 10.76 6.26
N ASN A 3 17.93 11.62 7.10
CA ASN A 3 19.36 11.60 7.34
C ASN A 3 19.78 10.31 8.09
N GLN A 4 21.06 9.91 7.96
CA GLN A 4 21.61 8.72 8.63
C GLN A 4 21.40 8.75 10.15
N THR A 5 21.36 9.94 10.75
CA THR A 5 21.08 10.15 12.19
C THR A 5 19.73 9.58 12.62
N PHE A 6 18.72 9.57 11.76
CA PHE A 6 17.42 8.97 12.05
C PHE A 6 17.51 7.44 12.13
N PHE A 7 18.21 6.82 11.20
CA PHE A 7 18.38 5.36 11.17
C PHE A 7 19.28 4.82 12.28
N ASN A 8 20.13 5.68 12.85
CA ASN A 8 21.01 5.33 13.97
C ASN A 8 20.36 5.55 15.34
N LEU A 9 19.08 5.92 15.41
CA LEU A 9 18.40 6.11 16.68
C LEU A 9 18.22 4.78 17.43
N PRO A 10 18.28 4.79 18.78
CA PRO A 10 17.81 3.67 19.57
C PRO A 10 16.36 3.30 19.20
N THR A 11 16.05 2.01 19.14
CA THR A 11 14.74 1.49 18.71
C THR A 11 13.57 2.19 19.41
N GLU A 12 13.62 2.31 20.72
CA GLU A 12 12.57 2.99 21.51
C GLU A 12 12.31 4.44 21.06
N LYS A 13 13.37 5.18 20.74
CA LYS A 13 13.24 6.57 20.29
C LYS A 13 12.73 6.64 18.86
N HIS A 14 13.20 5.74 18.00
CA HIS A 14 12.72 5.61 16.62
C HIS A 14 11.23 5.30 16.61
N ASP A 15 10.78 4.32 17.41
CA ASP A 15 9.37 3.90 17.46
C ASP A 15 8.47 5.02 17.97
N ARG A 16 8.85 5.75 19.03
CA ARG A 16 8.08 6.92 19.50
C ARG A 16 7.90 7.99 18.41
N ILE A 17 8.96 8.24 17.62
CA ILE A 17 8.87 9.20 16.51
C ILE A 17 7.92 8.67 15.44
N MET A 18 8.02 7.39 15.08
CA MET A 18 7.13 6.76 14.10
C MET A 18 5.68 6.76 14.57
N ASP A 19 5.40 6.46 15.83
CA ASP A 19 4.05 6.49 16.40
C ASP A 19 3.45 7.91 16.32
N ALA A 20 4.24 8.94 16.64
CA ALA A 20 3.80 10.34 16.53
C ALA A 20 3.53 10.73 15.06
N ILE A 21 4.35 10.27 14.13
CA ILE A 21 4.16 10.47 12.68
C ILE A 21 2.87 9.78 12.23
N ILE A 22 2.69 8.49 12.53
CA ILE A 22 1.50 7.71 12.15
C ILE A 22 0.23 8.37 12.70
N LYS A 23 0.25 8.80 13.95
CA LYS A 23 -0.88 9.48 14.60
C LYS A 23 -1.25 10.78 13.88
N GLU A 24 -0.28 11.66 13.62
CA GLU A 24 -0.52 12.94 12.95
C GLU A 24 -1.02 12.75 11.52
N LEU A 25 -0.38 11.85 10.76
CA LEU A 25 -0.76 11.52 9.38
C LEU A 25 -2.10 10.79 9.29
N GLY A 26 -2.52 10.09 10.34
CA GLY A 26 -3.84 9.44 10.42
C GLY A 26 -5.00 10.41 10.65
N ILE A 27 -4.71 11.65 11.09
CA ILE A 27 -5.71 12.68 11.36
C ILE A 27 -5.81 13.69 10.23
N HIS A 28 -4.68 14.10 9.67
CA HIS A 28 -4.55 15.22 8.74
C HIS A 28 -4.08 14.78 7.35
N THR A 29 -4.62 15.41 6.30
CA THR A 29 -4.07 15.31 4.94
C THR A 29 -2.74 16.05 4.87
N TYR A 30 -1.97 15.85 3.78
CA TYR A 30 -0.66 16.48 3.59
C TYR A 30 -0.67 17.98 3.87
N GLU A 31 -1.68 18.69 3.39
CA GLU A 31 -1.79 20.15 3.47
C GLU A 31 -1.88 20.61 4.93
N HIS A 32 -2.53 19.83 5.79
CA HIS A 32 -2.90 20.19 7.17
C HIS A 32 -2.01 19.56 8.25
N VAL A 33 -1.04 18.73 7.89
CA VAL A 33 -0.09 18.14 8.84
C VAL A 33 0.72 19.21 9.57
N ASN A 34 0.77 19.11 10.88
CA ASN A 34 1.52 20.02 11.73
C ASN A 34 2.74 19.31 12.36
N LEU A 35 3.93 19.64 11.86
CA LEU A 35 5.19 19.08 12.35
C LEU A 35 5.41 19.35 13.87
N SER A 36 4.83 20.42 14.42
CA SER A 36 4.92 20.70 15.86
C SER A 36 4.18 19.67 16.72
N ASN A 37 3.10 19.07 16.20
CA ASN A 37 2.42 17.97 16.89
C ASN A 37 3.30 16.72 16.92
N ILE A 38 3.97 16.38 15.80
CA ILE A 38 4.91 15.26 15.74
C ILE A 38 6.06 15.45 16.73
N VAL A 39 6.64 16.64 16.77
CA VAL A 39 7.72 16.99 17.71
C VAL A 39 7.27 16.85 19.16
N ARG A 40 6.12 17.42 19.51
CA ARG A 40 5.55 17.34 20.87
C ARG A 40 5.26 15.90 21.27
N ASP A 41 4.54 15.16 20.43
CA ASP A 41 4.03 13.83 20.74
C ASP A 41 5.18 12.78 20.78
N SER A 42 6.24 12.98 20.00
CA SER A 42 7.45 12.15 20.05
C SER A 42 8.42 12.49 21.18
N GLY A 43 8.22 13.63 21.88
CA GLY A 43 9.08 14.08 22.97
C GLY A 43 10.51 14.46 22.53
N ILE A 44 10.69 14.90 21.28
CA ILE A 44 11.99 15.37 20.77
C ILE A 44 12.08 16.89 20.77
N PRO A 45 13.28 17.47 20.91
CA PRO A 45 13.48 18.90 20.67
C PRO A 45 13.13 19.26 19.21
N ARG A 46 12.53 20.44 19.00
CA ARG A 46 12.14 20.91 17.64
C ARG A 46 13.29 20.88 16.63
N GLY A 47 14.49 21.25 17.07
CA GLY A 47 15.70 21.21 16.23
C GLY A 47 16.09 19.80 15.78
N SER A 48 15.77 18.78 16.60
CA SER A 48 16.06 17.38 16.25
C SER A 48 15.23 16.87 15.07
N PHE A 49 14.02 17.39 14.86
CA PHE A 49 13.21 17.01 13.69
C PHE A 49 13.99 17.27 12.39
N TYR A 50 14.59 18.46 12.25
CA TYR A 50 15.34 18.85 11.06
C TYR A 50 16.73 18.17 10.95
N GLN A 51 17.18 17.53 12.02
CA GLN A 51 18.32 16.61 11.96
C GLN A 51 17.94 15.26 11.34
N TYR A 52 16.66 14.88 11.38
CA TYR A 52 16.14 13.62 10.85
C TYR A 52 15.54 13.79 9.46
N PHE A 53 14.71 14.79 9.26
CA PHE A 53 14.00 15.06 8.02
C PHE A 53 14.30 16.48 7.54
N LYS A 54 14.63 16.62 6.26
CA LYS A 54 14.91 17.92 5.66
C LYS A 54 13.70 18.85 5.71
N ASP A 55 12.54 18.31 5.36
CA ASP A 55 11.27 19.01 5.26
C ASP A 55 10.09 18.02 5.37
N LYS A 56 8.89 18.52 5.18
CA LYS A 56 7.66 17.72 5.19
C LYS A 56 7.61 16.71 4.05
N ASP A 57 8.12 17.04 2.87
CA ASP A 57 8.14 16.15 1.71
C ASP A 57 9.04 14.94 1.98
N ASP A 58 10.19 15.17 2.59
CA ASP A 58 11.14 14.12 2.98
C ASP A 58 10.51 13.14 4.00
N LEU A 59 9.76 13.67 4.98
CA LEU A 59 8.98 12.86 5.92
C LEU A 59 7.96 11.98 5.18
N TYR A 60 7.19 12.56 4.24
CA TYR A 60 6.16 11.83 3.50
C TYR A 60 6.74 10.75 2.60
N GLN A 61 7.81 11.04 1.87
CA GLN A 61 8.51 10.05 1.05
C GLN A 61 9.02 8.88 1.88
N TYR A 62 9.58 9.17 3.05
CA TYR A 62 10.00 8.14 3.99
C TYR A 62 8.82 7.31 4.48
N PHE A 63 7.74 7.96 4.89
CA PHE A 63 6.56 7.28 5.39
C PHE A 63 5.93 6.36 4.34
N MET A 64 5.82 6.81 3.09
CA MET A 64 5.34 5.97 1.98
C MET A 64 6.26 4.76 1.74
N SER A 65 7.58 4.97 1.81
CA SER A 65 8.56 3.88 1.73
C SER A 65 8.43 2.91 2.90
N HIS A 66 8.17 3.41 4.11
CA HIS A 66 7.93 2.58 5.30
C HIS A 66 6.69 1.68 5.13
N ILE A 67 5.57 2.24 4.64
CA ILE A 67 4.37 1.44 4.32
C ILE A 67 4.70 0.39 3.25
N ALA A 68 5.38 0.78 2.17
CA ALA A 68 5.74 -0.14 1.09
C ALA A 68 6.62 -1.30 1.59
N ASN A 69 7.63 -1.01 2.41
CA ASN A 69 8.50 -2.03 3.00
C ASN A 69 7.71 -2.99 3.92
N LYS A 70 6.86 -2.46 4.80
CA LYS A 70 5.98 -3.27 5.66
C LYS A 70 5.05 -4.18 4.84
N LYS A 71 4.52 -3.68 3.74
CA LYS A 71 3.73 -4.46 2.79
C LYS A 71 4.58 -5.55 2.15
N MET A 72 5.76 -5.24 1.64
CA MET A 72 6.66 -6.22 1.02
C MET A 72 7.11 -7.31 1.99
N GLU A 73 7.37 -7.00 3.26
CA GLU A 73 7.61 -7.99 4.31
C GLU A 73 6.43 -8.95 4.50
N HIS A 74 5.20 -8.44 4.36
CA HIS A 74 3.98 -9.22 4.62
C HIS A 74 3.60 -10.15 3.46
N TRP A 75 3.77 -9.72 2.21
CA TRP A 75 3.37 -10.51 1.04
C TRP A 75 4.31 -10.45 -0.17
N GLY A 76 5.56 -9.98 0.02
CA GLY A 76 6.52 -9.78 -1.08
C GLY A 76 6.77 -11.01 -1.95
N ALA A 77 6.72 -12.21 -1.36
CA ALA A 77 6.84 -13.46 -2.12
C ALA A 77 5.78 -13.59 -3.23
N LEU A 78 4.58 -13.01 -3.06
CA LEU A 78 3.54 -13.02 -4.08
C LEU A 78 3.85 -12.12 -5.29
N TYR A 79 4.86 -11.25 -5.20
CA TYR A 79 5.35 -10.43 -6.31
C TYR A 79 6.55 -11.03 -7.03
N SER A 80 7.04 -12.21 -6.59
CA SER A 80 8.13 -12.92 -7.27
C SER A 80 7.66 -13.55 -8.59
N ASN A 81 8.45 -13.35 -9.65
CA ASN A 81 8.25 -14.03 -10.93
C ASN A 81 8.57 -15.53 -10.88
N GLU A 82 9.29 -15.97 -9.84
CA GLU A 82 9.63 -17.39 -9.64
C GLU A 82 8.44 -18.20 -9.11
N LEU A 83 7.44 -17.52 -8.53
CA LEU A 83 6.27 -18.19 -7.99
C LEU A 83 5.37 -18.70 -9.11
N SER A 84 5.22 -20.02 -9.20
CA SER A 84 4.50 -20.71 -10.27
C SER A 84 3.03 -20.95 -9.88
N ILE A 85 2.29 -19.88 -9.66
CA ILE A 85 0.82 -19.90 -9.43
C ILE A 85 0.12 -19.01 -10.46
N PRO A 86 -1.08 -19.40 -10.95
CA PRO A 86 -1.87 -18.59 -11.86
C PRO A 86 -2.14 -17.18 -11.30
N PHE A 87 -2.23 -16.20 -12.20
CA PHE A 87 -2.35 -14.80 -11.80
C PHE A 87 -3.61 -14.53 -10.95
N LEU A 88 -4.76 -15.10 -11.30
CA LEU A 88 -6.00 -14.88 -10.55
C LEU A 88 -5.92 -15.46 -9.13
N ASP A 89 -5.28 -16.62 -8.95
CA ASP A 89 -5.07 -17.22 -7.63
C ASP A 89 -4.06 -16.39 -6.81
N ARG A 90 -3.03 -15.86 -7.47
CA ARG A 90 -2.08 -14.91 -6.89
C ARG A 90 -2.77 -13.63 -6.43
N TYR A 91 -3.62 -13.06 -7.28
CA TYR A 91 -4.39 -11.87 -6.98
C TYR A 91 -5.31 -12.08 -5.77
N TYR A 92 -6.01 -13.23 -5.71
CA TYR A 92 -6.81 -13.62 -4.55
C TYR A 92 -5.99 -13.59 -3.27
N GLN A 93 -4.82 -14.22 -3.26
CA GLN A 93 -3.94 -14.24 -2.08
C GLN A 93 -3.42 -12.84 -1.70
N ILE A 94 -3.11 -11.99 -2.69
CA ILE A 94 -2.69 -10.59 -2.43
C ILE A 94 -3.82 -9.83 -1.72
N CYS A 95 -5.06 -9.97 -2.18
CA CYS A 95 -6.21 -9.31 -1.56
C CYS A 95 -6.42 -9.79 -0.10
N LEU A 96 -6.38 -11.10 0.15
CA LEU A 96 -6.54 -11.64 1.51
C LEU A 96 -5.43 -11.17 2.45
N LYS A 97 -4.19 -11.18 1.98
CA LYS A 97 -3.06 -10.65 2.75
C LYS A 97 -3.17 -9.15 2.97
N GLY A 98 -3.72 -8.41 2.00
CA GLY A 98 -4.04 -6.99 2.18
C GLY A 98 -5.02 -6.74 3.31
N PHE A 99 -6.08 -7.55 3.40
CA PHE A 99 -7.05 -7.49 4.50
C PHE A 99 -6.39 -7.79 5.86
N THR A 100 -5.64 -8.89 5.97
CA THR A 100 -4.96 -9.26 7.22
C THR A 100 -3.93 -8.20 7.63
N PHE A 101 -3.24 -7.57 6.68
CA PHE A 101 -2.35 -6.45 6.93
C PHE A 101 -3.11 -5.23 7.50
N ALA A 102 -4.25 -4.87 6.90
CA ALA A 102 -5.05 -3.75 7.36
C ALA A 102 -5.57 -3.97 8.80
N LYS A 103 -5.98 -5.20 9.14
CA LYS A 103 -6.39 -5.55 10.52
C LYS A 103 -5.22 -5.54 11.51
N LYS A 104 -4.02 -5.91 11.06
CA LYS A 104 -2.80 -5.89 11.90
C LYS A 104 -2.26 -4.48 12.14
N TYR A 105 -2.40 -3.58 11.16
CA TYR A 105 -1.81 -2.23 11.19
C TYR A 105 -2.85 -1.14 10.86
N PRO A 106 -3.95 -1.02 11.62
CA PRO A 106 -5.07 -0.13 11.29
C PRO A 106 -4.66 1.34 11.26
N GLU A 107 -3.84 1.80 12.20
CA GLU A 107 -3.40 3.21 12.23
C GLU A 107 -2.46 3.54 11.06
N LEU A 108 -1.60 2.61 10.66
CA LEU A 108 -0.75 2.76 9.49
C LEU A 108 -1.58 2.85 8.20
N MET A 109 -2.62 2.02 8.08
CA MET A 109 -3.54 2.06 6.94
C MET A 109 -4.33 3.37 6.90
N LYS A 110 -4.81 3.84 8.05
CA LYS A 110 -5.52 5.13 8.17
C LYS A 110 -4.62 6.30 7.75
N ALA A 111 -3.36 6.31 8.19
CA ALA A 111 -2.39 7.32 7.78
C ALA A 111 -2.10 7.26 6.28
N GLY A 112 -1.90 6.06 5.73
CA GLY A 112 -1.73 5.86 4.29
C GLY A 112 -2.93 6.36 3.48
N GLN A 113 -4.16 6.11 3.96
CA GLN A 113 -5.39 6.58 3.34
C GLN A 113 -5.45 8.11 3.30
N LYS A 114 -5.16 8.78 4.41
CA LYS A 114 -5.14 10.25 4.48
C LYS A 114 -4.15 10.88 3.50
N ILE A 115 -3.00 10.22 3.29
CA ILE A 115 -2.04 10.66 2.27
C ILE A 115 -2.63 10.51 0.87
N MET A 116 -3.24 9.37 0.56
CA MET A 116 -3.85 9.11 -0.74
C MET A 116 -5.02 10.06 -1.06
N ASP A 117 -5.74 10.52 -0.04
CA ASP A 117 -6.84 11.50 -0.17
C ASP A 117 -6.33 12.92 -0.45
N SER A 118 -5.05 13.21 -0.17
CA SER A 118 -4.48 14.55 -0.36
C SER A 118 -4.33 14.93 -1.83
N ASP A 119 -4.52 16.20 -2.15
CA ASP A 119 -4.31 16.72 -3.50
C ASP A 119 -2.84 16.63 -3.91
N TYR A 120 -1.93 16.80 -2.94
CA TYR A 120 -0.49 16.59 -3.15
C TYR A 120 -0.19 15.20 -3.72
N PHE A 121 -0.74 14.16 -3.09
CA PHE A 121 -0.50 12.78 -3.53
C PHE A 121 -1.17 12.48 -4.87
N LYS A 122 -2.45 12.82 -5.03
CA LYS A 122 -3.21 12.57 -6.26
C LYS A 122 -2.53 13.12 -7.52
N ASN A 123 -1.88 14.27 -7.40
CA ASN A 123 -1.24 14.96 -8.50
C ASN A 123 0.29 14.70 -8.63
N SER A 124 0.87 13.94 -7.69
CA SER A 124 2.32 13.71 -7.68
C SER A 124 2.79 12.77 -8.80
N GLU A 125 3.96 13.05 -9.35
CA GLU A 125 4.62 12.15 -10.30
C GLU A 125 4.98 10.80 -9.65
N LEU A 126 5.22 10.77 -8.34
CA LEU A 126 5.48 9.55 -7.58
C LEU A 126 4.27 8.62 -7.62
N THR A 127 3.06 9.16 -7.43
CA THR A 127 1.81 8.37 -7.51
C THR A 127 1.59 7.82 -8.91
N LYS A 128 1.76 8.66 -9.93
CA LYS A 128 1.63 8.22 -11.33
C LYS A 128 2.62 7.10 -11.64
N TYR A 129 3.87 7.25 -11.19
CA TYR A 129 4.89 6.22 -11.36
C TYR A 129 4.54 4.93 -10.63
N ALA A 130 4.07 5.01 -9.38
CA ALA A 130 3.68 3.84 -8.59
C ALA A 130 2.53 3.06 -9.23
N LEU A 131 1.47 3.76 -9.68
CA LEU A 131 0.33 3.15 -10.38
C LEU A 131 0.75 2.48 -11.69
N LYS A 132 1.59 3.15 -12.48
CA LYS A 132 2.14 2.58 -13.72
C LYS A 132 2.97 1.32 -13.43
N THR A 133 3.82 1.36 -12.41
CA THR A 133 4.65 0.22 -12.02
C THR A 133 3.79 -0.97 -11.54
N ALA A 134 2.77 -0.72 -10.73
CA ALA A 134 1.83 -1.76 -10.29
C ALA A 134 1.11 -2.41 -11.49
N ASN A 135 0.64 -1.60 -12.45
CA ASN A 135 0.01 -2.10 -13.67
C ASN A 135 0.98 -2.97 -14.49
N LEU A 136 2.24 -2.53 -14.65
CA LEU A 136 3.25 -3.30 -15.38
C LEU A 136 3.55 -4.65 -14.71
N ILE A 137 3.64 -4.69 -13.38
CA ILE A 137 3.87 -5.93 -12.63
C ILE A 137 2.70 -6.90 -12.84
N PHE A 138 1.46 -6.46 -12.67
CA PHE A 138 0.29 -7.32 -12.86
C PHE A 138 0.16 -7.78 -14.31
N SER A 139 0.39 -6.87 -15.26
CA SER A 139 0.40 -7.22 -16.70
C SER A 139 1.43 -8.30 -17.03
N SER A 140 2.62 -8.27 -16.39
CA SER A 140 3.64 -9.29 -16.62
C SER A 140 3.21 -10.69 -16.17
N PHE A 141 2.47 -10.78 -15.07
CA PHE A 141 1.89 -12.05 -14.59
C PHE A 141 0.80 -12.55 -15.54
N ILE A 142 -0.06 -11.66 -16.04
CA ILE A 142 -1.12 -12.00 -17.00
C ILE A 142 -0.51 -12.49 -18.32
N ILE A 143 0.51 -11.82 -18.83
CA ILE A 143 1.23 -12.23 -20.04
C ILE A 143 1.80 -13.64 -19.88
N LYS A 144 2.41 -13.94 -18.74
CA LYS A 144 2.91 -15.28 -18.45
C LYS A 144 1.81 -16.35 -18.49
N ASP A 145 0.65 -16.04 -17.93
CA ASP A 145 -0.50 -16.95 -17.97
C ASP A 145 -1.09 -17.10 -19.37
N GLN A 146 -1.03 -16.05 -20.20
CA GLN A 146 -1.39 -16.14 -21.63
C GLN A 146 -0.42 -17.06 -22.42
N GLU A 147 0.86 -17.00 -22.10
CA GLU A 147 1.87 -17.91 -22.71
C GLU A 147 1.60 -19.36 -22.32
N LEU A 148 1.12 -19.61 -21.09
CA LEU A 148 0.76 -20.93 -20.58
C LEU A 148 -0.63 -21.40 -21.03
N GLY A 149 -1.40 -20.56 -21.71
CA GLY A 149 -2.78 -20.87 -22.14
C GLY A 149 -3.83 -20.83 -21.02
N LEU A 150 -3.51 -20.25 -19.87
CA LEU A 150 -4.43 -20.09 -18.75
C LEU A 150 -5.33 -18.86 -18.90
N ILE A 151 -4.91 -17.87 -19.67
CA ILE A 151 -5.68 -16.68 -20.03
C ILE A 151 -5.69 -16.55 -21.55
N ARG A 152 -6.84 -16.21 -22.11
CA ARG A 152 -7.02 -16.03 -23.57
C ARG A 152 -6.10 -14.90 -24.09
N LYS A 153 -5.49 -15.14 -25.26
CA LYS A 153 -4.46 -14.24 -25.82
C LYS A 153 -4.99 -12.91 -26.36
N ASP A 154 -6.29 -12.82 -26.67
CA ASP A 154 -6.95 -11.60 -27.14
C ASP A 154 -7.40 -10.67 -26.00
N ALA A 155 -7.33 -11.11 -24.74
CA ALA A 155 -7.58 -10.27 -23.58
C ALA A 155 -6.39 -9.31 -23.35
N ASN A 156 -6.66 -8.01 -23.18
CA ASN A 156 -5.60 -7.01 -22.98
C ASN A 156 -5.04 -7.07 -21.55
N PRO A 157 -3.76 -7.43 -21.34
CA PRO A 157 -3.18 -7.58 -19.99
C PRO A 157 -3.21 -6.31 -19.16
N SER A 158 -2.92 -5.16 -19.77
CA SER A 158 -2.89 -3.87 -19.07
C SER A 158 -4.29 -3.41 -18.64
N MET A 159 -5.32 -3.73 -19.42
CA MET A 159 -6.71 -3.43 -19.06
C MET A 159 -7.17 -4.31 -17.90
N ILE A 160 -6.90 -5.62 -17.95
CA ILE A 160 -7.21 -6.53 -16.84
C ILE A 160 -6.50 -6.10 -15.57
N ALA A 161 -5.20 -5.79 -15.67
CA ALA A 161 -4.43 -5.30 -14.54
C ALA A 161 -5.01 -4.02 -13.94
N ALA A 162 -5.42 -3.05 -14.76
CA ALA A 162 -6.03 -1.80 -14.30
C ALA A 162 -7.36 -2.07 -13.57
N LEU A 163 -8.27 -2.86 -14.12
CA LEU A 163 -9.55 -3.20 -13.49
C LEU A 163 -9.37 -3.89 -12.13
N LEU A 164 -8.43 -4.83 -12.03
CA LEU A 164 -8.15 -5.54 -10.78
C LEU A 164 -7.46 -4.65 -9.75
N LEU A 165 -6.58 -3.75 -10.16
CA LEU A 165 -5.97 -2.76 -9.27
C LEU A 165 -7.00 -1.75 -8.74
N ASP A 166 -7.93 -1.28 -9.58
CA ASP A 166 -9.01 -0.39 -9.17
C ASP A 166 -9.95 -1.08 -8.17
N PHE A 167 -10.30 -2.34 -8.42
CA PHE A 167 -11.10 -3.12 -7.47
C PHE A 167 -10.35 -3.31 -6.14
N MET A 168 -9.06 -3.64 -6.17
CA MET A 168 -8.25 -3.80 -4.96
C MET A 168 -8.16 -2.50 -4.17
N ASN A 169 -8.00 -1.36 -4.83
CA ASN A 169 -8.01 -0.06 -4.17
C ASN A 169 -9.37 0.21 -3.51
N ARG A 170 -10.48 0.00 -4.21
CA ARG A 170 -11.81 0.21 -3.68
C ARG A 170 -12.11 -0.69 -2.48
N ILE A 171 -11.82 -1.99 -2.56
CA ILE A 171 -12.07 -2.91 -1.44
C ILE A 171 -11.21 -2.57 -0.21
N THR A 172 -10.00 -2.08 -0.43
CA THR A 172 -9.13 -1.59 0.66
C THR A 172 -9.77 -0.40 1.37
N LEU A 173 -10.37 0.53 0.63
CA LEU A 173 -10.99 1.74 1.18
C LEU A 173 -12.30 1.43 1.92
N GLU A 174 -13.17 0.65 1.30
CA GLU A 174 -14.54 0.42 1.77
C GLU A 174 -14.63 -0.67 2.84
N GLU A 175 -13.81 -1.71 2.73
CA GLU A 175 -13.97 -2.94 3.50
C GLU A 175 -12.85 -3.18 4.52
N TYR A 176 -11.58 -2.99 4.13
CA TYR A 176 -10.48 -3.34 5.03
C TYR A 176 -10.42 -2.45 6.27
N MET A 177 -10.86 -1.20 6.13
CA MET A 177 -10.94 -0.25 7.25
C MET A 177 -12.23 -0.40 8.06
N ASN A 178 -13.21 -1.15 7.59
CA ASN A 178 -14.45 -1.40 8.28
C ASN A 178 -14.24 -2.45 9.39
N THR A 179 -14.52 -2.08 10.63
CA THR A 179 -14.36 -2.97 11.80
C THR A 179 -15.36 -4.12 11.83
N ASN A 180 -16.48 -3.99 11.13
CA ASN A 180 -17.56 -4.99 11.09
C ASN A 180 -17.36 -6.04 9.99
N VAL A 181 -16.35 -5.87 9.12
CA VAL A 181 -16.05 -6.82 8.05
C VAL A 181 -15.05 -7.86 8.56
N ASP A 182 -15.37 -9.11 8.35
CA ASP A 182 -14.54 -10.27 8.70
C ASP A 182 -13.87 -10.89 7.46
N LEU A 183 -12.95 -11.81 7.71
CA LEU A 183 -12.21 -12.47 6.63
C LEU A 183 -13.12 -13.32 5.72
N PRO A 184 -14.08 -14.12 6.21
CA PRO A 184 -15.00 -14.86 5.34
C PRO A 184 -15.79 -13.99 4.36
N SER A 185 -16.26 -12.82 4.78
CA SER A 185 -16.96 -11.86 3.90
C SER A 185 -16.06 -11.34 2.80
N ILE A 186 -14.77 -11.09 3.09
CA ILE A 186 -13.78 -10.68 2.10
C ILE A 186 -13.45 -11.82 1.14
N GLU A 187 -13.27 -13.03 1.66
CA GLU A 187 -13.03 -14.23 0.84
C GLU A 187 -14.15 -14.46 -0.17
N GLU A 188 -15.41 -14.39 0.27
CA GLU A 188 -16.57 -14.53 -0.60
C GLU A 188 -16.58 -13.45 -1.70
N LYS A 189 -16.43 -12.17 -1.33
CA LYS A 189 -16.46 -11.04 -2.27
C LYS A 189 -15.34 -11.13 -3.32
N ILE A 190 -14.13 -11.46 -2.91
CA ILE A 190 -13.00 -11.62 -3.83
C ILE A 190 -13.20 -12.88 -4.69
N GLY A 191 -13.68 -13.98 -4.09
CA GLY A 191 -14.00 -15.21 -4.81
C GLY A 191 -15.00 -14.99 -5.93
N GLN A 192 -16.09 -14.26 -5.66
CA GLN A 192 -17.08 -13.91 -6.68
C GLN A 192 -16.47 -13.08 -7.83
N LEU A 193 -15.60 -12.12 -7.54
CA LEU A 193 -14.87 -11.38 -8.57
C LEU A 193 -14.01 -12.29 -9.43
N ILE A 194 -13.24 -13.18 -8.80
CA ILE A 194 -12.37 -14.13 -9.50
C ILE A 194 -13.18 -15.03 -10.44
N GLU A 195 -14.34 -15.53 -9.97
CA GLU A 195 -15.23 -16.35 -10.80
C GLU A 195 -15.75 -15.60 -12.03
N ILE A 196 -16.08 -14.31 -11.90
CA ILE A 196 -16.49 -13.48 -13.03
C ILE A 196 -15.35 -13.37 -14.05
N PHE A 197 -14.11 -13.12 -13.57
CA PHE A 197 -12.96 -13.02 -14.46
C PHE A 197 -12.64 -14.36 -15.13
N LYS A 198 -12.60 -15.47 -14.38
CA LYS A 198 -12.37 -16.81 -14.94
C LYS A 198 -13.32 -17.13 -16.08
N LYS A 199 -14.61 -16.90 -15.90
CA LYS A 199 -15.63 -17.14 -16.93
C LYS A 199 -15.53 -16.21 -18.15
N GLY A 200 -14.86 -15.07 -18.03
CA GLY A 200 -14.73 -14.07 -19.09
C GLY A 200 -13.39 -14.07 -19.82
N ILE A 201 -12.31 -14.58 -19.20
CA ILE A 201 -10.94 -14.46 -19.74
C ILE A 201 -10.17 -15.78 -19.86
N GLU A 202 -10.68 -16.89 -19.32
CA GLU A 202 -10.16 -18.27 -19.52
C GLU A 202 -10.86 -19.02 -20.68
#